data_b347dcde86191fa023c38592ed7a6b5b
#
_entry.id   b347dcde86191fa023c38592ed7a6b5b
#
_cell.length_a   1.000
_cell.length_b   1.000
_cell.length_c   1.000
_cell.angle_alpha   90.00
_cell.angle_beta   90.00
_cell.angle_gamma   90.00
#
_symmetry.space_group_name_H-M   'P 1'
#
loop_
_entity.id
_entity.type
_entity.pdbx_description
1 polymer ?
#
loop_
_entity_poly.entity_id
_entity_poly.type
_entity_poly.pdbx_seq_one_letter_code
_entity_poly.pdbx_strand_id
1 'polypeptide(L)'
;MVTAGALVLVLFLAPFPTASLWSGGGYSTRAALVRSLSSGFVLFWDGGIGVVSPNLIVPVDFWMRFHVVKAILAAALVVVLARLGSRTWTAYTSATTAARKVAAGMLAAATAVLGMVALLILVANLQGAIAPLSSALGLLPMGTPDPALAGTVSQVRHDLATGVGSPALAVLVHDFSAYHVAMAGIGALTTAGLLATAVFLWRRRRRLTAGRQPGRQLLASVAVAAVAFAAFFAVVTAANLSTSAHPAPALLGFFEGGG
;
A
#
# COMPACT_ATOMS: atom_id res chain seq x y z
N MET A 1 -9.08 -6.89 21.95
CA MET A 1 -9.50 -7.62 20.73
C MET A 1 -10.67 -6.92 20.02
N VAL A 2 -11.70 -6.49 20.73
CA VAL A 2 -12.86 -5.78 20.15
C VAL A 2 -12.41 -4.57 19.31
N THR A 3 -11.52 -3.71 19.83
CA THR A 3 -11.00 -2.53 19.11
C THR A 3 -10.29 -2.89 17.79
N ALA A 4 -9.50 -3.97 17.76
CA ALA A 4 -8.82 -4.40 16.54
C ALA A 4 -9.84 -4.92 15.50
N GLY A 5 -10.82 -5.70 15.93
CA GLY A 5 -11.91 -6.18 15.06
C GLY A 5 -12.74 -5.03 14.49
N ALA A 6 -13.09 -4.05 15.32
CA ALA A 6 -13.82 -2.86 14.86
C ALA A 6 -13.00 -2.06 13.84
N LEU A 7 -11.69 -1.85 14.09
CA LEU A 7 -10.82 -1.16 13.14
C LEU A 7 -10.69 -1.90 11.81
N VAL A 8 -10.65 -3.24 11.83
CA VAL A 8 -10.64 -4.04 10.58
C VAL A 8 -11.93 -3.78 9.79
N LEU A 9 -13.10 -3.81 10.40
CA LEU A 9 -14.35 -3.51 9.72
C LEU A 9 -14.37 -2.08 9.15
N VAL A 10 -13.98 -1.10 9.97
CA VAL A 10 -13.92 0.32 9.57
C VAL A 10 -12.92 0.53 8.42
N LEU A 11 -11.78 -0.17 8.40
CA LEU A 11 -10.77 -0.11 7.36
C LEU A 11 -11.32 -0.48 5.96
N PHE A 12 -12.32 -1.36 5.90
CA PHE A 12 -12.92 -1.76 4.62
C PHE A 12 -14.20 -1.00 4.29
N LEU A 13 -14.96 -0.55 5.28
CA LEU A 13 -16.28 0.05 5.06
C LEU A 13 -16.27 1.58 5.02
N ALA A 14 -15.39 2.23 5.82
CA ALA A 14 -15.42 3.69 5.98
C ALA A 14 -14.65 4.49 4.90
N PRO A 15 -13.58 4.02 4.23
CA PRO A 15 -12.77 4.89 3.39
C PRO A 15 -13.54 5.55 2.25
N PHE A 16 -14.40 4.80 1.55
CA PHE A 16 -15.15 5.32 0.41
C PHE A 16 -16.20 6.37 0.81
N PRO A 17 -17.12 6.12 1.78
CA PRO A 17 -18.07 7.14 2.23
C PRO A 17 -17.37 8.34 2.89
N THR A 18 -16.28 8.14 3.63
CA THR A 18 -15.54 9.25 4.24
C THR A 18 -14.88 10.13 3.18
N ALA A 19 -14.28 9.54 2.14
CA ALA A 19 -13.73 10.28 1.01
C ALA A 19 -14.82 11.07 0.28
N SER A 20 -16.02 10.49 0.10
CA SER A 20 -17.17 11.16 -0.50
C SER A 20 -17.62 12.38 0.31
N LEU A 21 -17.74 12.25 1.63
CA LEU A 21 -18.08 13.37 2.51
C LEU A 21 -17.00 14.47 2.50
N TRP A 22 -15.73 14.08 2.51
CA TRP A 22 -14.60 15.04 2.45
C TRP A 22 -14.53 15.81 1.13
N SER A 23 -15.03 15.23 0.04
CA SER A 23 -15.08 15.85 -1.29
C SER A 23 -16.28 16.77 -1.51
N GLY A 24 -17.11 16.99 -0.49
CA GLY A 24 -18.32 17.82 -0.62
C GLY A 24 -19.43 17.21 -1.49
N GLY A 25 -19.52 15.86 -1.53
CA GLY A 25 -20.48 15.14 -2.36
C GLY A 25 -19.83 14.49 -3.58
N GLY A 26 -18.94 13.55 -3.33
CA GLY A 26 -18.22 12.82 -4.36
C GLY A 26 -19.06 11.66 -4.96
N TYR A 27 -18.38 10.57 -5.22
CA TYR A 27 -18.98 9.40 -5.86
C TYR A 27 -19.76 8.54 -4.87
N SER A 28 -21.00 8.16 -5.22
CA SER A 28 -21.82 7.24 -4.45
C SER A 28 -21.38 5.78 -4.62
N THR A 29 -20.75 5.45 -5.75
CA THR A 29 -20.29 4.10 -6.08
C THR A 29 -18.94 4.10 -6.77
N ARG A 30 -18.19 2.98 -6.65
CA ARG A 30 -16.96 2.77 -7.39
C ARG A 30 -17.17 2.85 -8.92
N ALA A 31 -18.30 2.37 -9.41
CA ALA A 31 -18.63 2.44 -10.84
C ALA A 31 -18.77 3.89 -11.34
N ALA A 32 -19.36 4.78 -10.52
CA ALA A 32 -19.43 6.20 -10.85
C ALA A 32 -18.05 6.85 -10.89
N LEU A 33 -17.18 6.54 -9.93
CA LEU A 33 -15.78 6.98 -9.91
C LEU A 33 -15.02 6.52 -11.17
N VAL A 34 -15.13 5.23 -11.51
CA VAL A 34 -14.46 4.65 -12.70
C VAL A 34 -14.92 5.31 -13.97
N ARG A 35 -16.24 5.54 -14.15
CA ARG A 35 -16.75 6.27 -15.34
C ARG A 35 -16.20 7.70 -15.44
N SER A 36 -16.21 8.43 -14.32
CA SER A 36 -15.67 9.80 -14.28
C SER A 36 -14.17 9.82 -14.57
N LEU A 37 -13.41 8.87 -14.02
CA LEU A 37 -11.98 8.73 -14.28
C LEU A 37 -11.71 8.41 -15.76
N SER A 38 -12.46 7.46 -16.34
CA SER A 38 -12.30 7.07 -17.74
C SER A 38 -12.57 8.24 -18.70
N SER A 39 -13.69 8.97 -18.51
CA SER A 39 -13.99 10.14 -19.32
C SER A 39 -12.98 11.28 -19.10
N GLY A 40 -12.55 11.50 -17.86
CA GLY A 40 -11.53 12.50 -17.55
C GLY A 40 -10.16 12.16 -18.14
N PHE A 41 -9.80 10.87 -18.20
CA PHE A 41 -8.58 10.40 -18.82
C PHE A 41 -8.58 10.59 -20.35
N VAL A 42 -9.69 10.26 -21.03
CA VAL A 42 -9.86 10.51 -22.45
C VAL A 42 -9.72 12.00 -22.75
N LEU A 43 -10.44 12.87 -22.03
CA LEU A 43 -10.37 14.33 -22.25
C LEU A 43 -8.96 14.90 -21.95
N PHE A 44 -8.25 14.38 -20.97
CA PHE A 44 -6.88 14.76 -20.68
C PHE A 44 -5.95 14.41 -21.84
N TRP A 45 -6.09 13.21 -22.38
CA TRP A 45 -5.27 12.74 -23.49
C TRP A 45 -5.54 13.52 -24.78
N ASP A 46 -6.82 13.65 -25.16
CA ASP A 46 -7.25 14.37 -26.37
C ASP A 46 -6.89 15.87 -26.33
N GLY A 47 -6.83 16.44 -25.12
CA GLY A 47 -6.39 17.82 -24.92
C GLY A 47 -4.92 18.07 -25.30
N GLY A 48 -4.08 17.06 -25.25
CA GLY A 48 -2.68 17.06 -25.72
C GLY A 48 -1.70 18.01 -25.02
N ILE A 49 -2.19 18.94 -24.20
CA ILE A 49 -1.40 20.05 -23.63
C ILE A 49 -0.69 19.72 -22.32
N GLY A 50 -0.86 18.49 -21.80
CA GLY A 50 -0.24 18.06 -20.55
C GLY A 50 -0.79 18.73 -19.27
N VAL A 51 -1.86 19.49 -19.38
CA VAL A 51 -2.55 20.07 -18.22
C VAL A 51 -3.66 19.12 -17.78
N VAL A 52 -3.57 18.64 -16.54
CA VAL A 52 -4.60 17.78 -15.98
C VAL A 52 -5.89 18.59 -15.82
N SER A 53 -6.90 18.22 -16.60
CA SER A 53 -8.19 18.92 -16.63
C SER A 53 -8.95 18.75 -15.32
N PRO A 54 -9.87 19.65 -14.96
CA PRO A 54 -10.75 19.48 -13.79
C PRO A 54 -11.51 18.14 -13.81
N ASN A 55 -11.87 17.64 -15.00
CA ASN A 55 -12.57 16.37 -15.17
C ASN A 55 -11.72 15.17 -14.74
N LEU A 56 -10.39 15.25 -14.80
CA LEU A 56 -9.49 14.21 -14.30
C LEU A 56 -9.03 14.50 -12.86
N ILE A 57 -8.83 15.77 -12.49
CA ILE A 57 -8.42 16.14 -11.12
C ILE A 57 -9.44 15.66 -10.10
N VAL A 58 -10.74 15.86 -10.35
CA VAL A 58 -11.80 15.51 -9.36
C VAL A 58 -11.81 14.02 -8.98
N PRO A 59 -11.83 13.04 -9.92
CA PRO A 59 -11.76 11.63 -9.55
C PRO A 59 -10.42 11.21 -8.95
N VAL A 60 -9.29 11.80 -9.39
CA VAL A 60 -7.96 11.54 -8.84
C VAL A 60 -7.86 12.06 -7.39
N ASP A 61 -8.39 13.24 -7.11
CA ASP A 61 -8.40 13.84 -5.77
C ASP A 61 -9.30 13.04 -4.81
N PHE A 62 -10.45 12.56 -5.29
CA PHE A 62 -11.28 11.63 -4.52
C PHE A 62 -10.50 10.35 -4.17
N TRP A 63 -9.78 9.79 -5.14
CA TRP A 63 -8.99 8.58 -4.97
C TRP A 63 -7.83 8.77 -3.99
N MET A 64 -7.17 9.93 -4.04
CA MET A 64 -6.17 10.33 -3.05
C MET A 64 -6.76 10.34 -1.63
N ARG A 65 -7.91 10.99 -1.43
CA ARG A 65 -8.58 11.05 -0.12
C ARG A 65 -8.98 9.69 0.41
N PHE A 66 -9.46 8.81 -0.49
CA PHE A 66 -9.72 7.41 -0.15
C PHE A 66 -8.47 6.72 0.40
N HIS A 67 -7.32 6.90 -0.25
CA HIS A 67 -6.05 6.33 0.21
C HIS A 67 -5.58 6.96 1.53
N VAL A 68 -5.72 8.26 1.72
CA VAL A 68 -5.37 8.94 2.98
C VAL A 68 -6.18 8.38 4.15
N VAL A 69 -7.50 8.28 4.01
CA VAL A 69 -8.37 7.72 5.05
C VAL A 69 -7.96 6.29 5.39
N LYS A 70 -7.72 5.49 4.37
CA LYS A 70 -7.33 4.09 4.52
C LYS A 70 -5.95 3.93 5.16
N ALA A 71 -5.00 4.80 4.83
CA ALA A 71 -3.68 4.85 5.46
C ALA A 71 -3.77 5.21 6.96
N ILE A 72 -4.58 6.20 7.33
CA ILE A 72 -4.80 6.58 8.74
C ILE A 72 -5.38 5.42 9.53
N LEU A 73 -6.40 4.73 9.00
CA LEU A 73 -7.01 3.58 9.65
C LEU A 73 -6.04 2.40 9.77
N ALA A 74 -5.25 2.14 8.73
CA ALA A 74 -4.23 1.10 8.75
C ALA A 74 -3.11 1.41 9.77
N ALA A 75 -2.67 2.67 9.86
CA ALA A 75 -1.69 3.10 10.86
C ALA A 75 -2.23 2.91 12.30
N ALA A 76 -3.49 3.29 12.54
CA ALA A 76 -4.15 3.06 13.82
C ALA A 76 -4.21 1.55 14.16
N LEU A 77 -4.54 0.72 13.17
CA LEU A 77 -4.57 -0.74 13.33
C LEU A 77 -3.18 -1.31 13.65
N VAL A 78 -2.11 -0.85 12.98
CA VAL A 78 -0.73 -1.24 13.27
C VAL A 78 -0.37 -0.92 14.73
N VAL A 79 -0.71 0.29 15.22
CA VAL A 79 -0.46 0.69 16.61
C VAL A 79 -1.22 -0.19 17.61
N VAL A 80 -2.49 -0.47 17.35
CA VAL A 80 -3.32 -1.34 18.20
C VAL A 80 -2.76 -2.76 18.24
N LEU A 81 -2.37 -3.31 17.09
CA LEU A 81 -1.79 -4.65 17.01
C LEU A 81 -0.40 -4.73 17.66
N ALA A 82 0.43 -3.68 17.54
CA ALA A 82 1.71 -3.61 18.27
C ALA A 82 1.51 -3.64 19.80
N ARG A 83 0.53 -2.88 20.30
CA ARG A 83 0.16 -2.90 21.73
C ARG A 83 -0.41 -4.26 22.17
N LEU A 84 -1.24 -4.89 21.33
CA LEU A 84 -1.77 -6.22 21.58
C LEU A 84 -0.63 -7.25 21.61
N GLY A 85 0.32 -7.17 20.68
CA GLY A 85 1.52 -8.00 20.65
C GLY A 85 2.34 -7.90 21.94
N SER A 86 2.51 -6.70 22.50
CA SER A 86 3.17 -6.50 23.79
C SER A 86 2.44 -7.18 24.95
N ARG A 87 1.11 -7.11 24.96
CA ARG A 87 0.27 -7.78 25.98
C ARG A 87 0.30 -9.30 25.86
N THR A 88 0.24 -9.83 24.64
CA THR A 88 0.33 -11.28 24.40
C THR A 88 1.71 -11.81 24.76
N TRP A 89 2.77 -11.03 24.56
CA TRP A 89 4.09 -11.33 25.07
C TRP A 89 4.10 -11.52 26.59
N THR A 90 3.54 -10.58 27.35
CA THR A 90 3.46 -10.65 28.81
C THR A 90 2.65 -11.87 29.23
N ALA A 91 1.49 -12.11 28.62
CA ALA A 91 0.65 -13.27 28.89
C ALA A 91 1.41 -14.60 28.63
N TYR A 92 2.16 -14.70 27.55
CA TYR A 92 2.97 -15.87 27.21
C TYR A 92 4.07 -16.13 28.25
N THR A 93 4.78 -15.09 28.69
CA THR A 93 5.89 -15.21 29.62
C THR A 93 5.47 -15.47 31.08
N SER A 94 4.24 -15.05 31.45
CA SER A 94 3.67 -15.25 32.79
C SER A 94 2.79 -16.51 32.89
N ALA A 95 2.51 -17.19 31.78
CA ALA A 95 1.67 -18.39 31.80
C ALA A 95 2.32 -19.55 32.56
N THR A 96 1.58 -20.12 33.49
CA THR A 96 2.03 -21.23 34.34
C THR A 96 1.66 -22.59 33.75
N THR A 97 0.61 -22.70 32.96
CA THR A 97 0.14 -23.95 32.35
C THR A 97 0.48 -24.04 30.87
N ALA A 98 0.71 -25.23 30.32
CA ALA A 98 0.99 -25.49 28.94
C ALA A 98 -0.15 -24.95 28.02
N ALA A 99 -1.39 -25.17 28.40
CA ALA A 99 -2.57 -24.69 27.64
C ALA A 99 -2.58 -23.16 27.51
N ARG A 100 -2.32 -22.41 28.58
CA ARG A 100 -2.24 -20.93 28.54
C ARG A 100 -1.05 -20.45 27.72
N LYS A 101 0.09 -21.13 27.74
CA LYS A 101 1.24 -20.80 26.87
C LYS A 101 0.91 -21.00 25.42
N VAL A 102 0.29 -22.10 25.04
CA VAL A 102 -0.13 -22.38 23.67
C VAL A 102 -1.13 -21.31 23.19
N ALA A 103 -2.17 -21.03 23.98
CA ALA A 103 -3.17 -20.02 23.62
C ALA A 103 -2.55 -18.62 23.45
N ALA A 104 -1.67 -18.19 24.36
CA ALA A 104 -0.97 -16.91 24.26
C ALA A 104 -0.02 -16.87 23.06
N GLY A 105 0.65 -17.97 22.74
CA GLY A 105 1.51 -18.12 21.56
C GLY A 105 0.74 -18.02 20.26
N MET A 106 -0.39 -18.70 20.14
CA MET A 106 -1.28 -18.60 18.98
C MET A 106 -1.81 -17.19 18.77
N LEU A 107 -2.23 -16.52 19.87
CA LEU A 107 -2.70 -15.14 19.80
C LEU A 107 -1.57 -14.18 19.40
N ALA A 108 -0.34 -14.39 19.86
CA ALA A 108 0.82 -13.61 19.47
C ALA A 108 1.13 -13.79 17.97
N ALA A 109 1.10 -15.03 17.47
CA ALA A 109 1.29 -15.33 16.05
C ALA A 109 0.21 -14.68 15.18
N ALA A 110 -1.06 -14.82 15.53
CA ALA A 110 -2.18 -14.18 14.83
C ALA A 110 -2.03 -12.65 14.82
N THR A 111 -1.65 -12.05 15.95
CA THR A 111 -1.41 -10.61 16.07
C THR A 111 -0.27 -10.15 15.17
N ALA A 112 0.82 -10.92 15.06
CA ALA A 112 1.96 -10.62 14.22
C ALA A 112 1.57 -10.67 12.73
N VAL A 113 0.83 -11.70 12.29
CA VAL A 113 0.35 -11.83 10.92
C VAL A 113 -0.58 -10.67 10.54
N LEU A 114 -1.57 -10.36 11.40
CA LEU A 114 -2.48 -9.23 11.17
C LEU A 114 -1.72 -7.89 11.16
N GLY A 115 -0.72 -7.73 12.02
CA GLY A 115 0.15 -6.54 12.04
C GLY A 115 0.92 -6.36 10.74
N MET A 116 1.39 -7.46 10.16
CA MET A 116 2.07 -7.44 8.86
C MET A 116 1.12 -7.08 7.72
N VAL A 117 -0.08 -7.67 7.69
CA VAL A 117 -1.12 -7.32 6.72
C VAL A 117 -1.51 -5.84 6.84
N ALA A 118 -1.70 -5.34 8.07
CA ALA A 118 -1.99 -3.93 8.30
C ALA A 118 -0.85 -3.01 7.81
N LEU A 119 0.41 -3.41 7.99
CA LEU A 119 1.58 -2.68 7.50
C LEU A 119 1.61 -2.66 5.96
N LEU A 120 1.33 -3.78 5.29
CA LEU A 120 1.23 -3.83 3.82
C LEU A 120 0.13 -2.90 3.30
N ILE A 121 -1.05 -2.91 3.96
CA ILE A 121 -2.16 -2.02 3.61
C ILE A 121 -1.74 -0.55 3.82
N LEU A 122 -1.06 -0.23 4.92
CA LEU A 122 -0.55 1.13 5.18
C LEU A 122 0.39 1.58 4.07
N VAL A 123 1.41 0.78 3.74
CA VAL A 123 2.42 1.08 2.72
C VAL A 123 1.77 1.33 1.35
N ALA A 124 0.89 0.43 0.91
CA ALA A 124 0.20 0.56 -0.37
C ALA A 124 -0.70 1.81 -0.45
N ASN A 125 -1.35 2.18 0.67
CA ASN A 125 -2.20 3.37 0.69
C ASN A 125 -1.41 4.68 0.82
N LEU A 126 -0.25 4.67 1.48
CA LEU A 126 0.66 5.83 1.45
C LEU A 126 1.17 6.09 0.02
N GLN A 127 1.56 5.04 -0.70
CA GLN A 127 1.97 5.15 -2.10
C GLN A 127 0.86 5.76 -2.97
N GLY A 128 -0.37 5.22 -2.88
CA GLY A 128 -1.51 5.73 -3.64
C GLY A 128 -1.94 7.16 -3.28
N ALA A 129 -1.67 7.60 -2.05
CA ALA A 129 -1.93 8.97 -1.63
C ALA A 129 -0.86 9.96 -2.14
N ILE A 130 0.40 9.53 -2.31
CA ILE A 130 1.50 10.38 -2.78
C ILE A 130 1.45 10.58 -4.31
N ALA A 131 1.12 9.54 -5.08
CA ALA A 131 0.99 9.61 -6.52
C ALA A 131 -0.40 9.09 -6.96
N PRO A 132 -1.46 9.88 -6.73
CA PRO A 132 -2.83 9.42 -6.89
C PRO A 132 -3.24 9.20 -8.36
N LEU A 133 -2.65 9.90 -9.33
CA LEU A 133 -2.96 9.71 -10.74
C LEU A 133 -2.52 8.30 -11.19
N SER A 134 -1.27 7.93 -10.96
CA SER A 134 -0.77 6.58 -11.29
C SER A 134 -1.52 5.48 -10.55
N SER A 135 -1.86 5.71 -9.28
CA SER A 135 -2.71 4.79 -8.51
C SER A 135 -4.10 4.67 -9.12
N ALA A 136 -4.67 5.75 -9.65
CA ALA A 136 -5.99 5.76 -10.28
C ALA A 136 -6.00 5.05 -11.65
N LEU A 137 -4.88 5.04 -12.40
CA LEU A 137 -4.78 4.31 -13.66
C LEU A 137 -5.15 2.83 -13.50
N GLY A 138 -4.86 2.22 -12.34
CA GLY A 138 -5.27 0.86 -12.02
C GLY A 138 -6.80 0.64 -11.89
N LEU A 139 -7.60 1.71 -11.91
CA LEU A 139 -9.06 1.62 -11.95
C LEU A 139 -9.62 1.64 -13.36
N LEU A 140 -8.81 2.03 -14.37
CA LEU A 140 -9.27 2.07 -15.76
C LEU A 140 -9.58 0.66 -16.24
N PRO A 141 -10.78 0.44 -16.84
CA PRO A 141 -11.16 -0.86 -17.37
C PRO A 141 -10.47 -1.10 -18.73
N MET A 142 -9.23 -1.60 -18.72
CA MET A 142 -8.39 -1.75 -19.93
C MET A 142 -9.00 -2.61 -21.04
N GLY A 143 -9.90 -3.53 -20.70
CA GLY A 143 -10.63 -4.40 -21.65
C GLY A 143 -12.06 -3.92 -21.94
N THR A 144 -12.33 -2.62 -21.80
CA THR A 144 -13.68 -2.05 -21.96
C THR A 144 -14.17 -2.09 -23.42
N PRO A 145 -15.49 -2.25 -23.65
CA PRO A 145 -16.10 -2.01 -24.95
C PRO A 145 -16.26 -0.52 -25.29
N ASP A 146 -15.94 0.40 -24.37
CA ASP A 146 -15.98 1.85 -24.63
C ASP A 146 -14.92 2.23 -25.68
N PRO A 147 -15.32 2.63 -26.90
CA PRO A 147 -14.40 2.89 -27.99
C PRO A 147 -13.50 4.11 -27.75
N ALA A 148 -13.98 5.12 -26.99
CA ALA A 148 -13.18 6.30 -26.70
C ALA A 148 -12.01 5.96 -25.80
N LEU A 149 -12.27 5.26 -24.67
CA LEU A 149 -11.20 4.81 -23.76
C LEU A 149 -10.26 3.80 -24.44
N ALA A 150 -10.80 2.85 -25.20
CA ALA A 150 -9.99 1.87 -25.93
C ALA A 150 -9.06 2.53 -26.95
N GLY A 151 -9.55 3.54 -27.67
CA GLY A 151 -8.77 4.36 -28.58
C GLY A 151 -7.64 5.11 -27.88
N THR A 152 -7.96 5.79 -26.77
CA THR A 152 -6.97 6.50 -25.95
C THR A 152 -5.88 5.56 -25.42
N VAL A 153 -6.26 4.40 -24.88
CA VAL A 153 -5.30 3.40 -24.37
C VAL A 153 -4.40 2.89 -25.51
N SER A 154 -4.96 2.68 -26.72
CA SER A 154 -4.18 2.27 -27.89
C SER A 154 -3.17 3.35 -28.31
N GLN A 155 -3.54 4.62 -28.27
CA GLN A 155 -2.63 5.74 -28.56
C GLN A 155 -1.52 5.83 -27.52
N VAL A 156 -1.85 5.75 -26.23
CA VAL A 156 -0.85 5.73 -25.14
C VAL A 156 0.18 4.63 -25.36
N ARG A 157 -0.28 3.42 -25.68
CA ARG A 157 0.62 2.27 -25.99
C ARG A 157 1.51 2.56 -27.20
N HIS A 158 0.93 3.11 -28.28
CA HIS A 158 1.66 3.44 -29.48
C HIS A 158 2.75 4.47 -29.21
N ASP A 159 2.42 5.56 -28.52
CA ASP A 159 3.34 6.64 -28.22
C ASP A 159 4.48 6.16 -27.29
N LEU A 160 4.15 5.33 -26.28
CA LEU A 160 5.16 4.70 -25.42
C LEU A 160 6.09 3.75 -26.19
N ALA A 161 5.54 2.95 -27.13
CA ALA A 161 6.33 2.00 -27.92
C ALA A 161 7.23 2.65 -28.95
N THR A 162 6.78 3.77 -29.55
CA THR A 162 7.51 4.48 -30.61
C THR A 162 8.39 5.61 -30.09
N GLY A 163 8.25 5.98 -28.80
CA GLY A 163 8.96 7.11 -28.21
C GLY A 163 8.46 8.47 -28.68
N VAL A 164 7.25 8.54 -29.28
CA VAL A 164 6.64 9.81 -29.66
C VAL A 164 6.22 10.55 -28.39
N GLY A 165 6.89 11.66 -28.13
CA GLY A 165 6.63 12.49 -26.95
C GLY A 165 5.41 13.39 -27.15
N SER A 166 4.46 13.35 -26.20
CA SER A 166 3.43 14.38 -26.05
C SER A 166 3.48 14.95 -24.64
N PRO A 167 3.00 16.21 -24.44
CA PRO A 167 2.93 16.76 -23.08
C PRO A 167 2.09 15.90 -22.12
N ALA A 168 1.00 15.31 -22.59
CA ALA A 168 0.16 14.41 -21.81
C ALA A 168 0.92 13.14 -21.43
N LEU A 169 1.67 12.53 -22.35
CA LEU A 169 2.52 11.37 -22.07
C LEU A 169 3.61 11.70 -21.05
N ALA A 170 4.23 12.87 -21.16
CA ALA A 170 5.25 13.30 -20.21
C ALA A 170 4.71 13.38 -18.76
N VAL A 171 3.48 13.87 -18.58
CA VAL A 171 2.81 13.89 -17.27
C VAL A 171 2.58 12.48 -16.75
N LEU A 172 2.08 11.56 -17.59
CA LEU A 172 1.85 10.16 -17.17
C LEU A 172 3.16 9.48 -16.75
N VAL A 173 4.21 9.62 -17.57
CA VAL A 173 5.53 9.02 -17.29
C VAL A 173 6.14 9.60 -16.01
N HIS A 174 6.02 10.92 -15.81
CA HIS A 174 6.52 11.60 -14.61
C HIS A 174 5.79 11.12 -13.35
N ASP A 175 4.45 11.11 -13.37
CA ASP A 175 3.65 10.68 -12.22
C ASP A 175 3.84 9.18 -11.91
N PHE A 176 3.98 8.35 -12.95
CA PHE A 176 4.30 6.94 -12.80
C PHE A 176 5.69 6.72 -12.17
N SER A 177 6.69 7.50 -12.57
CA SER A 177 7.99 7.49 -11.92
C SER A 177 7.88 7.90 -10.45
N ALA A 178 7.15 8.99 -10.15
CA ALA A 178 6.93 9.47 -8.79
C ALA A 178 6.23 8.41 -7.92
N TYR A 179 5.28 7.66 -8.47
CA TYR A 179 4.61 6.54 -7.80
C TYR A 179 5.60 5.46 -7.33
N HIS A 180 6.55 5.11 -8.19
CA HIS A 180 7.57 4.12 -7.87
C HIS A 180 8.67 4.66 -6.94
N VAL A 181 9.06 5.93 -7.07
CA VAL A 181 9.97 6.60 -6.13
C VAL A 181 9.35 6.64 -4.72
N ALA A 182 8.05 6.97 -4.61
CA ALA A 182 7.34 6.96 -3.33
C ALA A 182 7.39 5.56 -2.69
N MET A 183 7.10 4.50 -3.46
CA MET A 183 7.16 3.13 -2.95
C MET A 183 8.58 2.72 -2.55
N ALA A 184 9.59 3.11 -3.31
CA ALA A 184 10.99 2.85 -2.97
C ALA A 184 11.37 3.52 -1.65
N GLY A 185 10.99 4.78 -1.44
CA GLY A 185 11.23 5.51 -0.19
C GLY A 185 10.52 4.87 1.02
N ILE A 186 9.23 4.57 0.88
CA ILE A 186 8.44 3.92 1.93
C ILE A 186 8.99 2.52 2.22
N GLY A 187 9.33 1.76 1.19
CA GLY A 187 9.93 0.43 1.31
C GLY A 187 11.27 0.44 2.03
N ALA A 188 12.14 1.40 1.70
CA ALA A 188 13.42 1.59 2.38
C ALA A 188 13.26 1.92 3.87
N LEU A 189 12.35 2.85 4.21
CA LEU A 189 12.03 3.19 5.60
C LEU A 189 11.46 2.01 6.36
N THR A 190 10.57 1.23 5.73
CA THR A 190 9.97 0.01 6.31
C THR A 190 11.05 -1.04 6.55
N THR A 191 11.96 -1.26 5.59
CA THR A 191 13.11 -2.15 5.73
C THR A 191 13.97 -1.76 6.92
N ALA A 192 14.35 -0.49 7.02
CA ALA A 192 15.16 0.03 8.13
C ALA A 192 14.47 -0.17 9.49
N GLY A 193 13.17 0.12 9.58
CA GLY A 193 12.36 -0.08 10.79
C GLY A 193 12.27 -1.54 11.23
N LEU A 194 12.09 -2.45 10.27
CA LEU A 194 12.06 -3.89 10.53
C LEU A 194 13.42 -4.42 11.00
N LEU A 195 14.52 -3.98 10.37
CA LEU A 195 15.87 -4.34 10.79
C LEU A 195 16.19 -3.80 12.20
N ALA A 196 15.83 -2.55 12.49
CA ALA A 196 15.99 -1.97 13.83
C ALA A 196 15.20 -2.78 14.87
N THR A 197 13.98 -3.17 14.54
CA THR A 197 13.14 -4.05 15.39
C THR A 197 13.80 -5.41 15.62
N ALA A 198 14.33 -6.05 14.57
CA ALA A 198 15.03 -7.32 14.68
C ALA A 198 16.27 -7.21 15.60
N VAL A 199 17.08 -6.17 15.43
CA VAL A 199 18.25 -5.90 16.29
C VAL A 199 17.84 -5.68 17.74
N PHE A 200 16.79 -4.87 17.97
CA PHE A 200 16.26 -4.63 19.31
C PHE A 200 15.80 -5.94 19.99
N LEU A 201 15.01 -6.76 19.29
CA LEU A 201 14.53 -8.04 19.79
C LEU A 201 15.68 -9.03 20.06
N TRP A 202 16.68 -9.03 19.18
CA TRP A 202 17.87 -9.88 19.35
C TRP A 202 18.71 -9.47 20.56
N ARG A 203 18.92 -8.17 20.77
CA ARG A 203 19.59 -7.63 21.96
C ARG A 203 18.82 -7.97 23.23
N ARG A 204 17.49 -7.83 23.21
CA ARG A 204 16.62 -8.20 24.34
C ARG A 204 16.70 -9.70 24.64
N ARG A 205 16.71 -10.56 23.61
CA ARG A 205 16.92 -12.00 23.74
C ARG A 205 18.23 -12.34 24.46
N ARG A 206 19.32 -11.66 24.13
CA ARG A 206 20.65 -11.89 24.75
C ARG A 206 20.66 -11.51 26.23
N ARG A 207 19.83 -10.58 26.66
CA ARG A 207 19.74 -10.16 28.09
C ARG A 207 18.88 -11.09 28.96
N LEU A 208 18.13 -12.02 28.37
CA LEU A 208 17.37 -12.99 29.12
C LEU A 208 18.28 -14.14 29.62
N THR A 209 18.13 -14.52 30.90
CA THR A 209 18.87 -15.63 31.49
C THR A 209 18.52 -16.96 30.83
N ALA A 210 19.42 -17.95 30.94
CA ALA A 210 19.25 -19.26 30.29
C ALA A 210 17.97 -20.00 30.75
N GLY A 211 17.49 -19.79 31.98
CA GLY A 211 16.26 -20.40 32.50
C GLY A 211 14.96 -19.90 31.81
N ARG A 212 14.99 -18.84 30.96
CA ARG A 212 13.84 -18.33 30.26
C ARG A 212 13.79 -18.74 28.77
N GLN A 213 14.12 -20.01 28.48
CA GLN A 213 14.20 -20.55 27.11
C GLN A 213 12.99 -20.26 26.22
N PRO A 214 11.70 -20.43 26.63
CA PRO A 214 10.56 -20.15 25.75
C PRO A 214 10.48 -18.67 25.31
N GLY A 215 10.79 -17.73 26.19
CA GLY A 215 10.83 -16.31 25.88
C GLY A 215 11.95 -15.96 24.89
N ARG A 216 13.12 -16.61 25.03
CA ARG A 216 14.25 -16.44 24.09
C ARG A 216 13.92 -16.96 22.70
N GLN A 217 13.22 -18.10 22.60
CA GLN A 217 12.81 -18.66 21.32
C GLN A 217 11.79 -17.75 20.61
N LEU A 218 10.77 -17.27 21.31
CA LEU A 218 9.77 -16.38 20.74
C LEU A 218 10.40 -15.07 20.24
N LEU A 219 11.30 -14.44 21.00
CA LEU A 219 12.02 -13.25 20.53
C LEU A 219 12.86 -13.54 19.28
N ALA A 220 13.49 -14.71 19.22
CA ALA A 220 14.25 -15.13 18.05
C ALA A 220 13.34 -15.30 16.82
N SER A 221 12.20 -15.99 16.98
CA SER A 221 11.25 -16.21 15.88
C SER A 221 10.70 -14.89 15.32
N VAL A 222 10.33 -13.95 16.21
CA VAL A 222 9.85 -12.62 15.78
C VAL A 222 10.96 -11.81 15.12
N ALA A 223 12.20 -11.89 15.62
CA ALA A 223 13.36 -11.22 14.99
C ALA A 223 13.66 -11.80 13.61
N VAL A 224 13.61 -13.11 13.44
CA VAL A 224 13.79 -13.79 12.14
C VAL A 224 12.68 -13.39 11.18
N ALA A 225 11.42 -13.38 11.63
CA ALA A 225 10.31 -12.91 10.81
C ALA A 225 10.50 -11.45 10.36
N ALA A 226 10.93 -10.56 11.28
CA ALA A 226 11.22 -9.16 10.94
C ALA A 226 12.34 -9.04 9.90
N VAL A 227 13.40 -9.86 9.96
CA VAL A 227 14.45 -9.91 8.92
C VAL A 227 13.91 -10.39 7.59
N ALA A 228 13.07 -11.44 7.57
CA ALA A 228 12.47 -11.95 6.34
C ALA A 228 11.58 -10.89 5.65
N PHE A 229 10.78 -10.15 6.44
CA PHE A 229 10.00 -9.05 5.90
C PHE A 229 10.84 -7.85 5.48
N ALA A 230 11.94 -7.56 6.17
CA ALA A 230 12.90 -6.55 5.74
C ALA A 230 13.51 -6.92 4.38
N ALA A 231 13.87 -8.18 4.17
CA ALA A 231 14.35 -8.67 2.88
C ALA A 231 13.29 -8.53 1.78
N PHE A 232 12.04 -8.87 2.06
CA PHE A 232 10.93 -8.65 1.12
C PHE A 232 10.80 -7.18 0.73
N PHE A 233 10.77 -6.25 1.70
CA PHE A 233 10.68 -4.82 1.39
C PHE A 233 11.94 -4.26 0.71
N ALA A 234 13.12 -4.83 0.95
CA ALA A 234 14.33 -4.48 0.23
C ALA A 234 14.24 -4.85 -1.26
N VAL A 235 13.68 -6.03 -1.57
CA VAL A 235 13.41 -6.44 -2.97
C VAL A 235 12.36 -5.52 -3.60
N VAL A 236 11.27 -5.21 -2.91
CA VAL A 236 10.26 -4.25 -3.38
C VAL A 236 10.88 -2.88 -3.65
N THR A 237 11.75 -2.40 -2.76
CA THR A 237 12.49 -1.14 -2.93
C THR A 237 13.35 -1.17 -4.19
N ALA A 238 14.14 -2.21 -4.38
CA ALA A 238 15.02 -2.36 -5.54
C ALA A 238 14.23 -2.43 -6.86
N ALA A 239 13.13 -3.17 -6.89
CA ALA A 239 12.24 -3.27 -8.04
C ALA A 239 11.65 -1.90 -8.40
N ASN A 240 11.16 -1.15 -7.40
CA ASN A 240 10.58 0.18 -7.64
C ASN A 240 11.63 1.22 -8.07
N LEU A 241 12.87 1.16 -7.56
CA LEU A 241 13.97 1.99 -8.05
C LEU A 241 14.29 1.68 -9.52
N SER A 242 14.33 0.40 -9.90
CA SER A 242 14.54 -0.01 -11.29
C SER A 242 13.43 0.52 -12.21
N THR A 243 12.16 0.39 -11.79
CA THR A 243 11.01 0.89 -12.54
C THR A 243 11.05 2.42 -12.66
N SER A 244 11.38 3.14 -11.59
CA SER A 244 11.47 4.61 -11.61
C SER A 244 12.61 5.13 -12.48
N ALA A 245 13.67 4.36 -12.67
CA ALA A 245 14.78 4.70 -13.57
C ALA A 245 14.41 4.52 -15.06
N HIS A 246 13.47 3.62 -15.37
CA HIS A 246 13.01 3.32 -16.73
C HIS A 246 11.47 3.33 -16.77
N PRO A 247 10.81 4.48 -16.52
CA PRO A 247 9.36 4.52 -16.31
C PRO A 247 8.56 4.26 -17.58
N ALA A 248 9.01 4.69 -18.76
CA ALA A 248 8.24 4.55 -20.00
C ALA A 248 8.06 3.07 -20.44
N PRO A 249 9.08 2.21 -20.47
CA PRO A 249 8.88 0.78 -20.76
C PRO A 249 7.99 0.08 -19.72
N ALA A 250 8.12 0.45 -18.45
CA ALA A 250 7.31 -0.15 -17.39
C ALA A 250 5.83 0.30 -17.48
N LEU A 251 5.59 1.57 -17.81
CA LEU A 251 4.25 2.10 -18.06
C LEU A 251 3.62 1.44 -19.31
N LEU A 252 4.39 1.18 -20.38
CA LEU A 252 3.93 0.42 -21.52
C LEU A 252 3.46 -0.98 -21.09
N GLY A 253 4.29 -1.72 -20.33
CA GLY A 253 3.90 -3.03 -19.82
C GLY A 253 2.62 -2.99 -18.98
N PHE A 254 2.43 -1.95 -18.15
CA PHE A 254 1.19 -1.75 -17.40
C PHE A 254 -0.02 -1.62 -18.34
N PHE A 255 0.06 -0.79 -19.39
CA PHE A 255 -1.04 -0.63 -20.33
C PHE A 255 -1.27 -1.86 -21.24
N GLU A 256 -0.28 -2.73 -21.40
CA GLU A 256 -0.41 -4.03 -22.09
C GLU A 256 -1.03 -5.13 -21.22
N GLY A 257 -1.33 -4.84 -19.96
CA GLY A 257 -1.91 -5.78 -19.02
C GLY A 257 -0.88 -6.59 -18.23
N GLY A 258 0.36 -6.13 -18.20
CA GLY A 258 1.49 -6.73 -17.44
C GLY A 258 1.68 -6.12 -16.05
N GLY A 259 0.59 -5.71 -15.39
CA GLY A 259 0.61 -5.15 -14.03
C GLY A 259 0.36 -6.20 -12.97
#